data_9d163341fedffd8e4ec6457001f1846f
#
_entry.id   9d163341fedffd8e4ec6457001f1846f
#
_cell.length_a   1.000
_cell.length_b   1.000
_cell.length_c   1.000
_cell.angle_alpha   90.00
_cell.angle_beta   90.00
_cell.angle_gamma   90.00
#
_symmetry.space_group_name_H-M   'P 1'
#
loop_
_entity.id
_entity.type
_entity.pdbx_description
1 polymer ?
#
loop_
_entity_poly.entity_id
_entity_poly.type
_entity_poly.pdbx_seq_one_letter_code
_entity_poly.pdbx_strand_id
1 'polypeptide(L)'
;MIGGFFIAMSDAISKLDFAKLDGLITTVIQDHLSGRVLMVGFMNEESLRLTVESGKAVFFSRSRQKLWRKGESSGHWLLVKGIQTDCDTDALLIQVEAVGPGVCHAGYESCFYRTLSENQWLETELRTYDPSQVYGN
;
A
#
# COMPACT_ATOMS: atom_id res chain seq x y z
N MET A 1 -16.48 -16.92 -17.33
CA MET A 1 -15.17 -16.81 -16.66
C MET A 1 -15.09 -15.66 -15.68
N ILE A 2 -15.64 -14.50 -16.06
CA ILE A 2 -15.64 -13.33 -15.15
C ILE A 2 -16.37 -13.65 -13.85
N GLY A 3 -17.55 -14.30 -13.92
CA GLY A 3 -18.29 -14.67 -12.72
C GLY A 3 -17.51 -15.62 -11.81
N GLY A 4 -16.81 -16.61 -12.38
CA GLY A 4 -16.00 -17.54 -11.62
C GLY A 4 -14.81 -16.85 -10.95
N PHE A 5 -14.19 -15.90 -11.64
CA PHE A 5 -13.09 -15.11 -11.07
C PHE A 5 -13.57 -14.31 -9.85
N PHE A 6 -14.70 -13.60 -9.96
CA PHE A 6 -15.22 -12.81 -8.86
C PHE A 6 -15.63 -13.65 -7.66
N ILE A 7 -16.21 -14.82 -7.89
CA ILE A 7 -16.55 -15.75 -6.82
C ILE A 7 -15.28 -16.20 -6.09
N ALA A 8 -14.25 -16.58 -6.85
CA ALA A 8 -12.99 -17.04 -6.27
C ALA A 8 -12.29 -15.91 -5.48
N MET A 9 -12.34 -14.68 -5.98
CA MET A 9 -11.76 -13.52 -5.31
C MET A 9 -12.50 -13.23 -4.00
N SER A 10 -13.83 -13.23 -4.01
CA SER A 10 -14.63 -12.97 -2.81
C SER A 10 -14.39 -14.05 -1.76
N ASP A 11 -14.25 -15.31 -2.17
CA ASP A 11 -13.95 -16.40 -1.27
C ASP A 11 -12.56 -16.24 -0.65
N ALA A 12 -11.57 -15.87 -1.45
CA ALA A 12 -10.21 -15.63 -0.95
C ALA A 12 -10.18 -14.48 0.05
N ILE A 13 -10.84 -13.37 -0.25
CA ILE A 13 -10.90 -12.21 0.64
C ILE A 13 -11.57 -12.58 1.96
N SER A 14 -12.65 -13.37 1.92
CA SER A 14 -13.38 -13.74 3.14
C SER A 14 -12.56 -14.61 4.08
N LYS A 15 -11.49 -15.24 3.61
CA LYS A 15 -10.62 -16.08 4.43
C LYS A 15 -9.57 -15.28 5.20
N LEU A 16 -9.46 -13.99 4.94
CA LEU A 16 -8.53 -13.12 5.67
C LEU A 16 -9.12 -12.74 7.03
N ASP A 17 -8.23 -12.53 8.00
CA ASP A 17 -8.64 -12.17 9.36
C ASP A 17 -8.65 -10.65 9.52
N PHE A 18 -9.79 -10.04 9.21
CA PHE A 18 -9.99 -8.62 9.45
C PHE A 18 -10.41 -8.33 10.90
N ALA A 19 -10.73 -9.34 11.67
CA ALA A 19 -11.27 -9.15 13.01
C ALA A 19 -10.23 -8.64 13.99
N LYS A 20 -8.97 -9.00 13.82
CA LYS A 20 -7.90 -8.60 14.73
C LYS A 20 -7.72 -7.08 14.83
N LEU A 21 -8.02 -6.34 13.76
CA LEU A 21 -7.87 -4.89 13.72
C LEU A 21 -9.19 -4.19 13.38
N ASP A 22 -10.29 -4.71 13.93
CA ASP A 22 -11.61 -4.09 13.80
C ASP A 22 -12.01 -3.82 12.33
N GLY A 23 -11.83 -4.83 11.48
CA GLY A 23 -12.21 -4.76 10.07
C GLY A 23 -11.08 -4.33 9.15
N LEU A 24 -9.88 -4.14 9.67
CA LEU A 24 -8.71 -3.74 8.88
C LEU A 24 -7.67 -4.85 8.83
N ILE A 25 -6.86 -4.81 7.78
CA ILE A 25 -5.70 -5.69 7.64
C ILE A 25 -4.48 -4.85 7.32
N THR A 26 -3.37 -5.15 7.99
CA THR A 26 -2.09 -4.47 7.74
C THR A 26 -1.60 -4.85 6.35
N THR A 27 -1.19 -3.86 5.57
CA THR A 27 -0.78 -4.07 4.19
C THR A 27 0.59 -3.46 3.95
N VAL A 28 1.56 -4.31 3.63
CA VAL A 28 2.93 -3.91 3.30
C VAL A 28 3.02 -3.80 1.78
N ILE A 29 3.55 -2.68 1.30
CA ILE A 29 3.77 -2.45 -0.14
C ILE A 29 5.25 -2.59 -0.44
N GLN A 30 5.55 -3.41 -1.43
CA GLN A 30 6.92 -3.74 -1.81
C GLN A 30 7.11 -3.57 -3.31
N ASP A 31 8.23 -3.00 -3.73
CA ASP A 31 8.55 -2.91 -5.15
C ASP A 31 8.78 -4.31 -5.72
N HIS A 32 8.13 -4.63 -6.85
CA HIS A 32 8.15 -5.98 -7.40
C HIS A 32 9.50 -6.37 -8.02
N LEU A 33 10.34 -5.40 -8.39
CA LEU A 33 11.65 -5.67 -8.99
C LEU A 33 12.77 -5.64 -7.96
N SER A 34 12.86 -4.57 -7.18
CA SER A 34 13.94 -4.40 -6.21
C SER A 34 13.72 -5.16 -4.90
N GLY A 35 12.47 -5.47 -4.58
CA GLY A 35 12.12 -6.05 -3.29
C GLY A 35 12.08 -5.04 -2.16
N ARG A 36 12.25 -3.76 -2.47
CA ARG A 36 12.25 -2.73 -1.43
C ARG A 36 10.86 -2.53 -0.85
N VAL A 37 10.77 -2.45 0.47
CA VAL A 37 9.52 -2.07 1.15
C VAL A 37 9.32 -0.57 0.98
N LEU A 38 8.14 -0.17 0.47
CA LEU A 38 7.86 1.21 0.12
C LEU A 38 6.98 1.92 1.14
N MET A 39 5.99 1.23 1.68
CA MET A 39 5.10 1.80 2.69
C MET A 39 4.31 0.70 3.39
N VAL A 40 3.65 1.07 4.47
CA VAL A 40 2.65 0.24 5.14
C VAL A 40 1.37 1.05 5.26
N GLY A 41 0.26 0.43 4.95
CA GLY A 41 -1.06 1.02 5.10
C GLY A 41 -2.04 -0.02 5.61
N PHE A 42 -3.33 0.32 5.57
CA PHE A 42 -4.40 -0.56 6.00
C PHE A 42 -5.46 -0.68 4.93
N MET A 43 -6.05 -1.86 4.83
CA MET A 43 -7.17 -2.11 3.92
C MET A 43 -8.32 -2.71 4.72
N ASN A 44 -9.56 -2.38 4.33
CA ASN A 44 -10.73 -3.13 4.73
C ASN A 44 -11.13 -4.05 3.56
N GLU A 45 -12.20 -4.81 3.72
CA GLU A 45 -12.64 -5.71 2.65
C GLU A 45 -12.94 -4.95 1.36
N GLU A 46 -13.60 -3.80 1.48
CA GLU A 46 -13.96 -2.99 0.32
C GLU A 46 -12.73 -2.47 -0.41
N SER A 47 -11.76 -1.88 0.31
CA SER A 47 -10.55 -1.36 -0.33
C SER A 47 -9.71 -2.47 -0.96
N LEU A 48 -9.66 -3.65 -0.35
CA LEU A 48 -8.95 -4.78 -0.95
C LEU A 48 -9.65 -5.25 -2.23
N ARG A 49 -10.99 -5.33 -2.21
CA ARG A 49 -11.75 -5.71 -3.40
C ARG A 49 -11.50 -4.71 -4.53
N LEU A 50 -11.53 -3.42 -4.23
CA LEU A 50 -11.25 -2.38 -5.21
C LEU A 50 -9.80 -2.45 -5.72
N THR A 51 -8.86 -2.79 -4.86
CA THR A 51 -7.46 -2.99 -5.25
C THR A 51 -7.33 -4.11 -6.27
N VAL A 52 -7.98 -5.24 -6.03
CA VAL A 52 -7.94 -6.39 -6.94
C VAL A 52 -8.64 -6.06 -8.26
N GLU A 53 -9.81 -5.42 -8.19
CA GLU A 53 -10.58 -5.09 -9.40
C GLU A 53 -9.89 -4.04 -10.27
N SER A 54 -9.32 -3.00 -9.65
CA SER A 54 -8.71 -1.90 -10.40
C SER A 54 -7.26 -2.15 -10.80
N GLY A 55 -6.58 -3.05 -10.09
CA GLY A 55 -5.14 -3.26 -10.27
C GLY A 55 -4.29 -2.14 -9.67
N LYS A 56 -4.89 -1.24 -8.91
CA LYS A 56 -4.23 -0.11 -8.25
C LYS A 56 -4.51 -0.16 -6.76
N ALA A 57 -3.51 0.12 -5.93
CA ALA A 57 -3.67 0.02 -4.47
C ALA A 57 -4.66 1.06 -3.94
N VAL A 58 -5.66 0.58 -3.22
CA VAL A 58 -6.67 1.38 -2.54
C VAL A 58 -6.62 1.02 -1.06
N PHE A 59 -6.41 2.02 -0.21
CA PHE A 59 -6.28 1.84 1.23
C PHE A 59 -7.52 2.35 1.96
N PHE A 60 -7.62 1.99 3.24
CA PHE A 60 -8.59 2.59 4.14
C PHE A 60 -7.84 3.47 5.15
N SER A 61 -8.19 4.75 5.19
CA SER A 61 -7.58 5.69 6.12
C SER A 61 -8.24 5.59 7.48
N ARG A 62 -7.47 5.20 8.51
CA ARG A 62 -7.99 5.10 9.88
C ARG A 62 -8.35 6.46 10.46
N SER A 63 -7.54 7.47 10.18
CA SER A 63 -7.78 8.82 10.71
C SER A 63 -8.99 9.49 10.09
N ARG A 64 -9.22 9.27 8.79
CA ARG A 64 -10.32 9.90 8.06
C ARG A 64 -11.55 9.01 7.94
N GLN A 65 -11.43 7.72 8.29
CA GLN A 65 -12.50 6.73 8.20
C GLN A 65 -13.10 6.67 6.79
N LYS A 66 -12.23 6.65 5.77
CA LYS A 66 -12.68 6.56 4.39
C LYS A 66 -11.63 5.89 3.49
N LEU A 67 -12.07 5.48 2.30
CA LEU A 67 -11.18 4.92 1.29
C LEU A 67 -10.20 5.97 0.80
N TRP A 68 -8.99 5.53 0.50
CA TRP A 68 -7.93 6.39 -0.01
C TRP A 68 -7.26 5.71 -1.20
N ARG A 69 -7.41 6.28 -2.37
CA ARG A 69 -6.79 5.77 -3.60
C ARG A 69 -5.40 6.39 -3.74
N LYS A 70 -4.37 5.58 -3.48
CA LYS A 70 -2.98 6.04 -3.57
C LYS A 70 -2.69 6.47 -5.01
N GLY A 71 -2.25 7.72 -5.18
CA GLY A 71 -1.95 8.27 -6.50
C GLY A 71 -3.07 9.11 -7.11
N GLU A 72 -4.24 9.18 -6.45
CA GLU A 72 -5.38 9.92 -6.99
C GLU A 72 -5.04 11.40 -7.23
N SER A 73 -4.31 12.03 -6.30
CA SER A 73 -3.91 13.44 -6.44
C SER A 73 -2.59 13.62 -7.15
N SER A 74 -1.64 12.72 -6.92
CA SER A 74 -0.27 12.87 -7.42
C SER A 74 -0.02 12.21 -8.77
N GLY A 75 -0.83 11.23 -9.14
CA GLY A 75 -0.55 10.37 -10.28
C GLY A 75 0.47 9.29 -9.98
N HIS A 76 0.97 9.22 -8.74
CA HIS A 76 1.95 8.21 -8.33
C HIS A 76 1.22 6.94 -7.90
N TRP A 77 0.62 6.26 -8.87
CA TRP A 77 -0.15 5.04 -8.66
C TRP A 77 0.75 3.87 -8.24
N LEU A 78 0.18 2.95 -7.49
CA LEU A 78 0.83 1.68 -7.17
C LEU A 78 0.10 0.58 -7.94
N LEU A 79 0.73 0.11 -9.02
CA LEU A 79 0.14 -0.91 -9.89
C LEU A 79 0.43 -2.29 -9.31
N VAL A 80 -0.62 -3.05 -9.02
CA VAL A 80 -0.50 -4.34 -8.35
C VAL A 80 0.08 -5.40 -9.29
N LYS A 81 1.14 -6.07 -8.84
CA LYS A 81 1.77 -7.18 -9.55
C LYS A 81 1.55 -8.52 -8.84
N GLY A 82 1.36 -8.51 -7.53
CA GLY A 82 1.10 -9.72 -6.78
C GLY A 82 0.60 -9.39 -5.39
N ILE A 83 -0.17 -10.31 -4.81
CA ILE A 83 -0.72 -10.16 -3.47
C ILE A 83 -0.48 -11.47 -2.72
N GLN A 84 0.13 -11.35 -1.55
CA GLN A 84 0.39 -12.48 -0.67
C GLN A 84 -0.15 -12.18 0.72
N THR A 85 -0.59 -13.22 1.43
CA THR A 85 -0.92 -13.11 2.84
C THR A 85 0.04 -13.97 3.66
N ASP A 86 0.12 -13.69 4.95
CA ASP A 86 1.00 -14.42 5.84
C ASP A 86 0.32 -15.68 6.42
N CYS A 87 1.03 -16.37 7.33
CA CYS A 87 0.62 -17.69 7.82
C CYS A 87 -0.69 -17.68 8.62
N ASP A 88 -1.02 -16.57 9.27
CA ASP A 88 -2.24 -16.44 10.06
C ASP A 88 -3.27 -15.48 9.43
N THR A 89 -3.05 -15.10 8.17
CA THR A 89 -4.01 -14.35 7.33
C THR A 89 -4.41 -12.98 7.87
N ASP A 90 -3.52 -12.34 8.64
CA ASP A 90 -3.80 -11.03 9.23
C ASP A 90 -2.90 -9.90 8.69
N ALA A 91 -2.11 -10.18 7.66
CA ALA A 91 -1.29 -9.18 6.98
C ALA A 91 -1.20 -9.50 5.50
N LEU A 92 -1.06 -8.46 4.69
CA LEU A 92 -0.88 -8.58 3.25
C LEU A 92 0.48 -8.04 2.85
N LEU A 93 1.10 -8.69 1.88
CA LEU A 93 2.26 -8.18 1.15
C LEU A 93 1.83 -7.99 -0.29
N ILE A 94 1.77 -6.74 -0.73
CA ILE A 94 1.38 -6.41 -2.10
C ILE A 94 2.60 -5.90 -2.85
N GLN A 95 2.96 -6.63 -3.89
CA GLN A 95 4.06 -6.26 -4.77
C GLN A 95 3.54 -5.37 -5.88
N VAL A 96 4.22 -4.25 -6.11
CA VAL A 96 3.72 -3.22 -7.02
C VAL A 96 4.81 -2.73 -7.97
N GLU A 97 4.35 -2.11 -9.05
CA GLU A 97 5.15 -1.20 -9.86
C GLU A 97 4.71 0.21 -9.43
N ALA A 98 5.62 0.97 -8.84
CA ALA A 98 5.33 2.33 -8.40
C ALA A 98 5.48 3.29 -9.57
N VAL A 99 4.41 3.98 -9.94
CA VAL A 99 4.45 5.01 -10.99
C VAL A 99 4.90 6.32 -10.35
N GLY A 100 5.86 6.98 -11.00
CA GLY A 100 6.38 8.25 -10.51
C GLY A 100 7.68 8.09 -9.72
N PRO A 101 8.24 9.21 -9.26
CA PRO A 101 9.60 9.24 -8.69
C PRO A 101 9.68 8.76 -7.25
N GLY A 102 8.57 8.67 -6.52
CA GLY A 102 8.62 8.22 -5.14
C GLY A 102 7.24 7.98 -4.54
N VAL A 103 7.18 7.06 -3.60
CA VAL A 103 5.93 6.64 -2.97
C VAL A 103 5.56 7.56 -1.79
N CYS A 104 6.58 8.01 -1.04
CA CYS A 104 6.36 8.81 0.16
C CYS A 104 5.96 10.25 -0.21
N HIS A 105 4.89 10.75 0.42
CA HIS A 105 4.42 12.13 0.18
C HIS A 105 5.43 13.19 0.66
N ALA A 106 6.43 12.79 1.44
CA ALA A 106 7.50 13.69 1.88
C ALA A 106 8.64 13.81 0.85
N GLY A 107 8.53 13.14 -0.31
CA GLY A 107 9.49 13.28 -1.40
C GLY A 107 10.50 12.16 -1.51
N TYR A 108 10.35 11.07 -0.79
CA TYR A 108 11.27 9.94 -0.81
C TYR A 108 10.70 8.77 -1.61
N GLU A 109 11.60 7.92 -2.11
CA GLU A 109 11.20 6.71 -2.81
C GLU A 109 10.35 5.82 -1.92
N SER A 110 10.77 5.62 -0.66
CA SER A 110 10.10 4.82 0.34
C SER A 110 9.74 5.68 1.55
N CYS A 111 8.65 5.31 2.22
CA CYS A 111 8.32 5.93 3.51
C CYS A 111 9.35 5.57 4.58
N PHE A 112 10.15 4.53 4.36
CA PHE A 112 11.17 4.06 5.29
C PHE A 112 12.52 4.68 4.98
N TYR A 113 12.65 5.99 5.21
CA TYR A 113 13.87 6.74 4.89
C TYR A 113 14.67 7.19 6.12
N ARG A 114 14.24 6.78 7.32
CA ARG A 114 14.93 7.09 8.56
C ARG A 114 15.49 5.83 9.18
N THR A 115 16.70 5.93 9.71
CA THR A 115 17.39 4.80 10.32
C THR A 115 17.75 5.15 11.76
N LEU A 116 17.55 4.21 12.68
CA LEU A 116 17.97 4.38 14.07
C LEU A 116 19.47 4.25 14.15
N SER A 117 20.15 5.29 14.66
CA SER A 117 21.57 5.32 14.85
C SER A 117 21.88 6.08 16.14
N GLU A 118 22.61 5.44 17.06
CA GLU A 118 23.02 6.06 18.33
C GLU A 118 21.87 6.74 19.05
N ASN A 119 20.73 6.03 19.14
CA ASN A 119 19.53 6.50 19.84
C ASN A 119 18.86 7.70 19.17
N GLN A 120 19.11 7.92 17.87
CA GLN A 120 18.50 8.99 17.07
C GLN A 120 17.95 8.44 15.76
N TRP A 121 16.91 9.08 15.26
CA TRP A 121 16.37 8.77 13.93
C TRP A 121 16.99 9.70 12.91
N LEU A 122 17.84 9.16 12.04
CA LEU A 122 18.53 9.93 11.02
C LEU A 122 17.89 9.70 9.65
N GLU A 123 17.73 10.76 8.88
CA GLU A 123 17.32 10.67 7.50
C GLU A 123 18.52 10.16 6.69
N THR A 124 18.41 8.92 6.18
CA THR A 124 19.54 8.25 5.52
C THR A 124 19.39 8.16 4.01
N GLU A 125 18.39 8.85 3.44
CA GLU A 125 18.16 8.84 2.00
C GLU A 125 17.93 10.25 1.49
N LEU A 126 18.21 10.44 0.20
CA LEU A 126 17.90 11.70 -0.47
C LEU A 126 16.51 11.65 -1.05
N ARG A 127 15.84 12.80 -1.11
CA ARG A 127 14.58 12.92 -1.80
C ARG A 127 14.74 12.61 -3.28
N THR A 128 13.73 11.95 -3.84
CA THR A 128 13.68 11.63 -5.27
C THR A 128 12.85 12.63 -6.05
N TYR A 129 12.07 13.46 -5.36
CA TYR A 129 11.27 14.51 -6.00
C TYR A 129 10.95 15.61 -4.97
N ASP A 130 10.50 16.75 -5.46
CA ASP A 130 10.06 17.87 -4.60
C ASP A 130 8.55 17.74 -4.36
N PRO A 131 8.12 17.40 -3.13
CA PRO A 131 6.69 17.21 -2.87
C PRO A 131 5.85 18.47 -3.05
N SER A 132 6.44 19.66 -2.90
CA SER A 132 5.69 20.91 -3.11
C SER A 132 5.22 21.08 -4.55
N GLN A 133 5.95 20.49 -5.51
CA GLN A 133 5.59 20.57 -6.93
C GLN A 133 4.46 19.60 -7.30
N VAL A 134 4.18 18.61 -6.46
CA VAL A 134 3.18 17.59 -6.71
C VAL A 134 1.93 17.85 -5.88
N TYR A 135 2.10 18.13 -4.59
CA TYR A 135 0.99 18.28 -3.64
C TYR A 135 0.67 19.73 -3.30
N GLY A 136 1.45 20.66 -3.80
CA GLY A 136 1.37 22.05 -3.42
C GLY A 136 1.95 22.29 -2.03
N ASN A 137 1.62 23.40 -1.43
CA ASN A 137 2.13 23.76 -0.11
C ASN A 137 1.33 23.16 1.03
#